data_9e913dbdd0c400652ff1da7976772467
#
_entry.id   9e913dbdd0c400652ff1da7976772467
#
_cell.length_a   1.000
_cell.length_b   1.000
_cell.length_c   1.000
_cell.angle_alpha   90.00
_cell.angle_beta   90.00
_cell.angle_gamma   90.00
#
_symmetry.space_group_name_H-M   'P 1'
#
loop_
_entity.id
_entity.type
_entity.pdbx_description
1 polymer ?
#
loop_
_entity_poly.entity_id
_entity_poly.type
_entity_poly.pdbx_seq_one_letter_code
_entity_poly.pdbx_strand_id
1 'polypeptide(L)'
;MINPAKRTSTIELSQIRKMFEVTNPTAINLGIGEPDFDVPENIKLAMEQSIKNNETHYTPNKGYIELREAITQKFKKDNNINTNPENIIVTAGASEALYMCAQAFIDKNDEVILPDPSFLSYEACIKLADGKVVGVNCEMENEFKLKASDVQEKINKNTKAIILNSPSNPTGAVMDKEDIKAIADLSIDHDFLIISDEIYEKIIYDKKHYSPAAYSDNVITINGFSKTYAMTGLRIGYLNAKEEYLEELLKIHQYNIACANSTAQRGAYEALTGPQDTVNKMVNEFKKRRDLIVSRLNEMGYKTVNAQGAFYVFPKIENPEKFVKKSAENGVITVPGAAFGQNGKNHVRMSYANSYENIVKAMDILEKGVN
;
A
#
# COMPACT_ATOMS: atom_id res chain seq x y z
N MET A 1 -27.23 27.47 4.01
CA MET A 1 -26.51 26.23 3.57
C MET A 1 -25.80 25.64 4.78
N ILE A 2 -25.84 24.33 4.93
CA ILE A 2 -25.08 23.63 5.98
C ILE A 2 -23.62 23.57 5.54
N ASN A 3 -22.72 24.09 6.36
CA ASN A 3 -21.29 24.03 6.07
C ASN A 3 -20.73 22.62 6.42
N PRO A 4 -19.91 22.01 5.57
CA PRO A 4 -19.21 20.77 5.89
C PRO A 4 -18.22 20.96 7.04
N ALA A 5 -17.79 19.85 7.65
CA ALA A 5 -16.76 19.89 8.69
C ALA A 5 -15.44 20.44 8.11
N LYS A 6 -14.73 21.29 8.86
CA LYS A 6 -13.48 21.93 8.39
C LYS A 6 -12.45 20.94 7.88
N ARG A 7 -12.29 19.79 8.57
CA ARG A 7 -11.33 18.74 8.18
C ARG A 7 -11.57 18.16 6.78
N THR A 8 -12.82 18.17 6.27
CA THR A 8 -13.08 17.65 4.91
C THR A 8 -12.65 18.63 3.82
N SER A 9 -12.51 19.92 4.13
CA SER A 9 -11.97 20.91 3.19
C SER A 9 -10.45 20.90 3.07
N THR A 10 -9.76 20.13 3.93
CA THR A 10 -8.29 19.98 3.89
C THR A 10 -7.83 18.88 2.93
N ILE A 11 -8.75 18.08 2.42
CA ILE A 11 -8.47 16.99 1.48
C ILE A 11 -9.20 17.22 0.16
N GLU A 12 -8.59 16.76 -0.93
CA GLU A 12 -9.18 16.77 -2.27
C GLU A 12 -9.65 15.38 -2.67
N LEU A 13 -10.61 15.33 -3.60
CA LEU A 13 -10.94 14.06 -4.25
C LEU A 13 -9.72 13.55 -5.03
N SER A 14 -9.43 12.27 -4.88
CA SER A 14 -8.29 11.63 -5.52
C SER A 14 -8.22 11.91 -7.03
N GLN A 15 -7.16 12.55 -7.49
CA GLN A 15 -6.90 12.79 -8.90
C GLN A 15 -6.85 11.47 -9.69
N ILE A 16 -6.35 10.39 -9.06
CA ILE A 16 -6.34 9.05 -9.64
C ILE A 16 -7.77 8.62 -9.98
N ARG A 17 -8.74 8.78 -9.06
CA ARG A 17 -10.15 8.43 -9.32
C ARG A 17 -10.77 9.28 -10.43
N LYS A 18 -10.52 10.59 -10.44
CA LYS A 18 -11.02 11.48 -11.50
C LYS A 18 -10.56 11.04 -12.89
N MET A 19 -9.34 10.50 -13.00
CA MET A 19 -8.83 9.99 -14.27
C MET A 19 -9.54 8.69 -14.72
N PHE A 20 -10.09 7.90 -13.79
CA PHE A 20 -10.84 6.69 -14.15
C PHE A 20 -12.25 6.97 -14.68
N GLU A 21 -12.86 8.07 -14.23
CA GLU A 21 -14.23 8.43 -14.66
C GLU A 21 -14.28 9.01 -16.08
N VAL A 22 -13.15 9.46 -16.62
CA VAL A 22 -13.06 10.15 -17.93
C VAL A 22 -12.59 9.22 -19.05
N THR A 23 -12.38 7.93 -18.81
CA THR A 23 -11.62 7.07 -19.72
C THR A 23 -12.44 6.46 -20.86
N ASN A 24 -11.86 6.49 -22.06
CA ASN A 24 -12.23 5.66 -23.20
C ASN A 24 -12.16 4.16 -22.79
N PRO A 25 -13.24 3.38 -22.94
CA PRO A 25 -13.26 1.95 -22.57
C PRO A 25 -12.19 1.09 -23.25
N THR A 26 -11.60 1.57 -24.35
CA THR A 26 -10.54 0.89 -25.10
C THR A 26 -9.13 1.30 -24.66
N ALA A 27 -8.98 2.25 -23.73
CA ALA A 27 -7.68 2.70 -23.27
C ALA A 27 -6.98 1.64 -22.41
N ILE A 28 -5.68 1.48 -22.60
CA ILE A 28 -4.84 0.63 -21.74
C ILE A 28 -4.55 1.39 -20.44
N ASN A 29 -5.09 0.89 -19.33
CA ASN A 29 -4.99 1.57 -18.06
C ASN A 29 -3.77 1.10 -17.27
N LEU A 30 -2.70 1.92 -17.26
CA LEU A 30 -1.52 1.74 -16.41
C LEU A 30 -1.58 2.63 -15.14
N GLY A 31 -2.73 3.23 -14.85
CA GLY A 31 -2.94 4.07 -13.66
C GLY A 31 -3.49 3.30 -12.46
N ILE A 32 -4.17 2.16 -12.65
CA ILE A 32 -4.79 1.39 -11.57
C ILE A 32 -3.74 0.60 -10.79
N GLY A 33 -3.84 0.64 -9.46
CA GLY A 33 -3.02 -0.14 -8.55
C GLY A 33 -3.72 -1.43 -8.08
N GLU A 34 -4.09 -2.29 -9.04
CA GLU A 34 -4.83 -3.53 -8.80
C GLU A 34 -4.23 -4.66 -9.64
N PRO A 35 -3.98 -5.86 -9.06
CA PRO A 35 -3.60 -7.02 -9.84
C PRO A 35 -4.66 -7.36 -10.89
N ASP A 36 -4.22 -7.66 -12.11
CA ASP A 36 -5.08 -8.08 -13.23
C ASP A 36 -5.40 -9.59 -13.19
N PHE A 37 -4.99 -10.26 -12.15
CA PHE A 37 -5.27 -11.65 -11.89
C PHE A 37 -6.59 -11.82 -11.15
N ASP A 38 -7.26 -12.94 -11.40
CA ASP A 38 -8.42 -13.35 -10.63
C ASP A 38 -8.02 -13.90 -9.26
N VAL A 39 -8.96 -13.83 -8.32
CA VAL A 39 -8.84 -14.51 -7.02
C VAL A 39 -8.63 -16.01 -7.25
N PRO A 40 -7.64 -16.66 -6.58
CA PRO A 40 -7.41 -18.10 -6.69
C PRO A 40 -8.66 -18.95 -6.42
N GLU A 41 -8.84 -20.04 -7.16
CA GLU A 41 -10.05 -20.84 -7.16
C GLU A 41 -10.38 -21.42 -5.78
N ASN A 42 -9.39 -21.91 -5.04
CA ASN A 42 -9.59 -22.41 -3.68
C ASN A 42 -10.18 -21.35 -2.74
N ILE A 43 -9.79 -20.09 -2.89
CA ILE A 43 -10.33 -18.97 -2.11
C ILE A 43 -11.77 -18.69 -2.49
N LYS A 44 -12.12 -18.69 -3.79
CA LYS A 44 -13.50 -18.54 -4.25
C LYS A 44 -14.40 -19.64 -3.68
N LEU A 45 -13.96 -20.90 -3.75
CA LEU A 45 -14.70 -22.05 -3.22
C LEU A 45 -14.91 -21.95 -1.70
N ALA A 46 -13.93 -21.50 -0.94
CA ALA A 46 -14.06 -21.29 0.50
C ALA A 46 -15.13 -20.23 0.82
N MET A 47 -15.16 -19.13 0.05
CA MET A 47 -16.18 -18.09 0.20
C MET A 47 -17.58 -18.58 -0.19
N GLU A 48 -17.72 -19.31 -1.29
CA GLU A 48 -18.99 -19.90 -1.68
C GLU A 48 -19.52 -20.88 -0.63
N GLN A 49 -18.65 -21.71 -0.06
CA GLN A 49 -19.01 -22.64 0.99
C GLN A 49 -19.47 -21.91 2.26
N SER A 50 -18.82 -20.82 2.61
CA SER A 50 -19.22 -19.97 3.74
C SER A 50 -20.65 -19.44 3.57
N ILE A 51 -21.02 -18.98 2.37
CA ILE A 51 -22.39 -18.54 2.08
C ILE A 51 -23.38 -19.71 2.19
N LYS A 52 -23.04 -20.88 1.63
CA LYS A 52 -23.87 -22.09 1.71
C LYS A 52 -24.09 -22.57 3.14
N ASN A 53 -23.11 -22.36 4.01
CA ASN A 53 -23.17 -22.68 5.43
C ASN A 53 -23.90 -21.63 6.28
N ASN A 54 -24.44 -20.57 5.67
CA ASN A 54 -25.08 -19.43 6.34
C ASN A 54 -24.14 -18.67 7.31
N GLU A 55 -22.83 -18.62 7.03
CA GLU A 55 -21.86 -17.84 7.80
C GLU A 55 -21.93 -16.35 7.41
N THR A 56 -23.12 -15.76 7.50
CA THR A 56 -23.43 -14.39 7.04
C THR A 56 -23.84 -13.45 8.19
N HIS A 57 -23.59 -13.87 9.42
CA HIS A 57 -23.85 -13.10 10.64
C HIS A 57 -22.61 -12.31 11.09
N TYR A 58 -22.80 -11.43 12.06
CA TYR A 58 -21.67 -10.72 12.68
C TYR A 58 -20.65 -11.70 13.25
N THR A 59 -19.39 -11.41 13.01
CA THR A 59 -18.26 -12.12 13.63
C THR A 59 -17.84 -11.40 14.92
N PRO A 60 -16.95 -11.97 15.74
CA PRO A 60 -16.27 -11.20 16.77
C PRO A 60 -15.62 -9.92 16.16
N ASN A 61 -15.60 -8.81 16.91
CA ASN A 61 -15.06 -7.54 16.40
C ASN A 61 -13.64 -7.69 15.81
N LYS A 62 -12.76 -8.43 16.51
CA LYS A 62 -11.39 -8.69 16.03
C LYS A 62 -11.31 -9.64 14.83
N GLY A 63 -12.41 -10.24 14.40
CA GLY A 63 -12.49 -11.28 13.37
C GLY A 63 -12.44 -12.71 13.92
N TYR A 64 -12.67 -13.70 13.05
CA TYR A 64 -12.62 -15.13 13.40
C TYR A 64 -11.28 -15.50 14.03
N ILE A 65 -11.34 -16.33 15.08
CA ILE A 65 -10.12 -16.74 15.80
C ILE A 65 -9.19 -17.53 14.90
N GLU A 66 -9.72 -18.42 14.06
CA GLU A 66 -8.95 -19.27 13.16
C GLU A 66 -8.15 -18.42 12.15
N LEU A 67 -8.74 -17.34 11.64
CA LEU A 67 -8.05 -16.41 10.75
C LEU A 67 -6.93 -15.67 11.49
N ARG A 68 -7.20 -15.20 12.73
CA ARG A 68 -6.20 -14.50 13.54
C ARG A 68 -5.02 -15.42 13.91
N GLU A 69 -5.28 -16.70 14.17
CA GLU A 69 -4.25 -17.74 14.38
C GLU A 69 -3.40 -17.94 13.11
N ALA A 70 -4.05 -18.04 11.93
CA ALA A 70 -3.34 -18.17 10.65
C ALA A 70 -2.47 -16.93 10.36
N ILE A 71 -2.96 -15.72 10.65
CA ILE A 71 -2.19 -14.47 10.54
C ILE A 71 -0.97 -14.50 11.48
N THR A 72 -1.14 -14.97 12.71
CA THR A 72 -0.05 -15.11 13.68
C THR A 72 1.05 -16.05 13.16
N GLN A 73 0.67 -17.19 12.59
CA GLN A 73 1.62 -18.13 11.97
C GLN A 73 2.35 -17.49 10.76
N LYS A 74 1.62 -16.75 9.94
CA LYS A 74 2.19 -15.99 8.82
C LYS A 74 3.22 -14.96 9.30
N PHE A 75 2.92 -14.17 10.32
CA PHE A 75 3.85 -13.19 10.87
C PHE A 75 5.13 -13.82 11.42
N LYS A 76 5.00 -14.95 12.11
CA LYS A 76 6.17 -15.68 12.61
C LYS A 76 7.04 -16.21 11.47
N LYS A 77 6.42 -16.81 10.45
CA LYS A 77 7.10 -17.46 9.33
C LYS A 77 7.76 -16.44 8.37
N ASP A 78 7.02 -15.38 8.01
CA ASP A 78 7.40 -14.50 6.91
C ASP A 78 8.11 -13.22 7.36
N ASN A 79 7.72 -12.68 8.53
CA ASN A 79 8.18 -11.37 9.00
C ASN A 79 9.09 -11.45 10.23
N ASN A 80 9.27 -12.64 10.82
CA ASN A 80 9.98 -12.81 12.09
C ASN A 80 9.38 -11.98 13.24
N ILE A 81 8.04 -11.81 13.21
CA ILE A 81 7.27 -11.14 14.25
C ILE A 81 6.69 -12.21 15.17
N ASN A 82 7.01 -12.11 16.46
CA ASN A 82 6.45 -13.00 17.47
C ASN A 82 5.23 -12.32 18.11
N THR A 83 4.04 -12.77 17.72
CA THR A 83 2.77 -12.18 18.16
C THR A 83 1.78 -13.30 18.54
N ASN A 84 0.59 -12.93 19.01
CA ASN A 84 -0.48 -13.84 19.34
C ASN A 84 -1.82 -13.39 18.69
N PRO A 85 -2.83 -14.27 18.61
CA PRO A 85 -4.10 -13.93 17.95
C PRO A 85 -4.84 -12.74 18.59
N GLU A 86 -4.62 -12.48 19.88
CA GLU A 86 -5.26 -11.35 20.56
C GLU A 86 -4.69 -10.00 20.12
N ASN A 87 -3.50 -9.98 19.52
CA ASN A 87 -2.84 -8.80 18.98
C ASN A 87 -3.23 -8.50 17.53
N ILE A 88 -4.21 -9.20 16.97
CA ILE A 88 -4.66 -9.07 15.59
C ILE A 88 -6.09 -8.50 15.54
N ILE A 89 -6.31 -7.50 14.67
CA ILE A 89 -7.65 -7.07 14.24
C ILE A 89 -7.77 -7.28 12.74
N VAL A 90 -8.80 -7.99 12.31
CA VAL A 90 -9.16 -8.17 10.89
C VAL A 90 -10.00 -6.96 10.46
N THR A 91 -9.62 -6.32 9.37
CA THR A 91 -10.16 -5.03 8.93
C THR A 91 -10.78 -5.08 7.53
N ALA A 92 -11.60 -4.09 7.16
CA ALA A 92 -12.12 -3.91 5.80
C ALA A 92 -11.02 -3.40 4.84
N GLY A 93 -9.97 -4.20 4.66
CA GLY A 93 -8.76 -3.87 3.92
C GLY A 93 -7.79 -2.99 4.73
N ALA A 94 -6.56 -2.86 4.24
CA ALA A 94 -5.54 -2.00 4.84
C ALA A 94 -5.97 -0.52 4.94
N SER A 95 -6.91 -0.08 4.11
CA SER A 95 -7.42 1.30 4.13
C SER A 95 -8.16 1.63 5.43
N GLU A 96 -8.94 0.70 5.97
CA GLU A 96 -9.56 0.86 7.29
C GLU A 96 -8.50 0.91 8.38
N ALA A 97 -7.53 -0.02 8.36
CA ALA A 97 -6.44 -0.05 9.34
C ALA A 97 -5.67 1.28 9.39
N LEU A 98 -5.35 1.86 8.23
CA LEU A 98 -4.72 3.19 8.13
C LEU A 98 -5.58 4.29 8.75
N TYR A 99 -6.88 4.31 8.42
CA TYR A 99 -7.81 5.27 8.99
C TYR A 99 -7.91 5.12 10.52
N MET A 100 -8.02 3.88 11.01
CA MET A 100 -8.04 3.60 12.45
C MET A 100 -6.78 4.11 13.15
N CYS A 101 -5.58 3.85 12.59
CA CYS A 101 -4.32 4.33 13.15
C CYS A 101 -4.30 5.86 13.25
N ALA A 102 -4.71 6.56 12.20
CA ALA A 102 -4.76 8.01 12.20
C ALA A 102 -5.74 8.56 13.24
N GLN A 103 -6.96 7.98 13.33
CA GLN A 103 -7.98 8.46 14.26
C GLN A 103 -7.69 8.11 15.73
N ALA A 104 -6.95 7.04 15.99
CA ALA A 104 -6.64 6.59 17.35
C ALA A 104 -5.40 7.28 17.94
N PHE A 105 -4.45 7.71 17.12
CA PHE A 105 -3.13 8.13 17.62
C PHE A 105 -2.68 9.52 17.18
N ILE A 106 -3.40 10.20 16.27
CA ILE A 106 -2.98 11.50 15.75
C ILE A 106 -3.97 12.56 16.21
N ASP A 107 -3.46 13.57 16.86
CA ASP A 107 -4.17 14.75 17.31
C ASP A 107 -3.73 16.03 16.58
N LYS A 108 -4.44 17.11 16.83
CA LYS A 108 -4.12 18.41 16.27
C LYS A 108 -2.71 18.85 16.65
N ASN A 109 -1.92 19.21 15.65
CA ASN A 109 -0.52 19.61 15.67
C ASN A 109 0.50 18.49 15.83
N ASP A 110 0.09 17.25 15.99
CA ASP A 110 1.01 16.12 15.87
C ASP A 110 1.62 16.08 14.49
N GLU A 111 2.90 15.79 14.42
CA GLU A 111 3.65 15.66 13.18
C GLU A 111 3.83 14.19 12.82
N VAL A 112 3.50 13.86 11.57
CA VAL A 112 3.67 12.51 11.03
C VAL A 112 4.66 12.56 9.87
N ILE A 113 5.76 11.84 10.03
CA ILE A 113 6.80 11.73 9.01
C ILE A 113 6.31 10.81 7.88
N LEU A 114 6.42 11.26 6.63
CA LEU A 114 6.11 10.48 5.43
C LEU A 114 7.28 10.50 4.44
N PRO A 115 7.58 9.37 3.77
CA PRO A 115 8.37 9.41 2.54
C PRO A 115 7.71 10.31 1.49
N ASP A 116 8.48 11.09 0.76
CA ASP A 116 8.01 11.86 -0.40
C ASP A 116 8.84 11.44 -1.63
N PRO A 117 8.24 10.74 -2.61
CA PRO A 117 6.81 10.46 -2.81
C PRO A 117 6.27 9.30 -1.96
N SER A 118 4.94 9.33 -1.67
CA SER A 118 4.22 8.26 -0.96
C SER A 118 2.78 8.10 -1.42
N PHE A 119 2.10 7.06 -0.96
CA PHE A 119 0.71 6.81 -1.32
C PHE A 119 -0.22 7.89 -0.73
N LEU A 120 -1.01 8.49 -1.60
CA LEU A 120 -1.86 9.66 -1.30
C LEU A 120 -2.81 9.51 -0.10
N SER A 121 -3.23 8.27 0.23
CA SER A 121 -4.13 8.04 1.37
C SER A 121 -3.49 8.30 2.72
N TYR A 122 -2.16 8.23 2.83
CA TYR A 122 -1.46 8.52 4.09
C TYR A 122 -1.66 9.97 4.51
N GLU A 123 -1.36 10.91 3.62
CA GLU A 123 -1.60 12.34 3.86
C GLU A 123 -3.06 12.64 4.15
N ALA A 124 -3.99 12.02 3.39
CA ALA A 124 -5.42 12.22 3.60
C ALA A 124 -5.88 11.74 4.99
N CYS A 125 -5.43 10.57 5.46
CA CYS A 125 -5.76 10.06 6.79
C CYS A 125 -5.21 10.96 7.91
N ILE A 126 -3.97 11.45 7.77
CA ILE A 126 -3.34 12.37 8.74
C ILE A 126 -4.12 13.67 8.81
N LYS A 127 -4.45 14.28 7.66
CA LYS A 127 -5.23 15.53 7.60
C LYS A 127 -6.64 15.39 8.17
N LEU A 128 -7.29 14.23 7.98
CA LEU A 128 -8.59 13.94 8.59
C LEU A 128 -8.55 13.83 10.12
N ALA A 129 -7.38 13.54 10.67
CA ALA A 129 -7.10 13.53 12.11
C ALA A 129 -6.54 14.87 12.63
N ASP A 130 -6.59 15.95 11.82
CA ASP A 130 -6.02 17.27 12.10
C ASP A 130 -4.49 17.29 12.33
N GLY A 131 -3.77 16.21 11.98
CA GLY A 131 -2.32 16.09 12.03
C GLY A 131 -1.60 16.84 10.90
N LYS A 132 -0.29 16.98 11.03
CA LYS A 132 0.60 17.62 10.06
C LYS A 132 1.53 16.60 9.40
N VAL A 133 1.69 16.69 8.10
CA VAL A 133 2.66 15.87 7.35
C VAL A 133 4.02 16.54 7.35
N VAL A 134 5.06 15.75 7.65
CA VAL A 134 6.48 16.12 7.52
C VAL A 134 7.11 15.20 6.47
N GLY A 135 7.33 15.71 5.26
CA GLY A 135 7.90 14.95 4.15
C GLY A 135 9.41 14.73 4.30
N VAL A 136 9.86 13.52 4.00
CA VAL A 136 11.28 13.17 3.82
C VAL A 136 11.50 12.78 2.37
N ASN A 137 12.33 13.57 1.66
CA ASN A 137 12.58 13.33 0.25
C ASN A 137 13.27 11.99 0.01
N CYS A 138 12.67 11.17 -0.85
CA CYS A 138 13.25 9.93 -1.33
C CYS A 138 13.68 10.14 -2.79
N GLU A 139 14.96 10.29 -3.02
CA GLU A 139 15.51 10.66 -4.32
C GLU A 139 15.72 9.45 -5.23
N MET A 140 15.56 9.64 -6.54
CA MET A 140 15.80 8.62 -7.56
C MET A 140 17.22 8.05 -7.49
N GLU A 141 18.19 8.86 -7.14
CA GLU A 141 19.62 8.53 -7.00
C GLU A 141 19.85 7.46 -5.90
N ASN A 142 18.97 7.41 -4.90
CA ASN A 142 18.91 6.39 -3.85
C ASN A 142 17.82 5.34 -4.09
N GLU A 143 17.41 5.15 -5.35
CA GLU A 143 16.32 4.19 -5.71
C GLU A 143 15.02 4.48 -4.95
N PHE A 144 14.76 5.75 -4.59
CA PHE A 144 13.61 6.20 -3.79
C PHE A 144 13.50 5.55 -2.39
N LYS A 145 14.59 5.06 -1.84
CA LYS A 145 14.62 4.47 -0.50
C LYS A 145 14.64 5.56 0.56
N LEU A 146 13.83 5.38 1.59
CA LEU A 146 13.87 6.20 2.80
C LEU A 146 15.11 5.82 3.62
N LYS A 147 15.93 6.82 3.99
CA LYS A 147 17.11 6.64 4.81
C LYS A 147 16.83 7.02 6.26
N ALA A 148 17.34 6.23 7.20
CA ALA A 148 17.19 6.50 8.63
C ALA A 148 17.84 7.84 9.04
N SER A 149 18.96 8.22 8.42
CA SER A 149 19.60 9.53 8.62
C SER A 149 18.66 10.68 8.33
N ASP A 150 17.95 10.61 7.19
CA ASP A 150 17.06 11.67 6.73
C ASP A 150 15.80 11.76 7.60
N VAL A 151 15.34 10.61 8.13
CA VAL A 151 14.26 10.54 9.14
C VAL A 151 14.71 11.23 10.43
N GLN A 152 15.91 10.92 10.92
CA GLN A 152 16.47 11.48 12.15
C GLN A 152 16.53 13.02 12.12
N GLU A 153 16.86 13.62 10.98
CA GLU A 153 16.87 15.08 10.81
C GLU A 153 15.49 15.74 10.95
N LYS A 154 14.40 14.97 10.77
CA LYS A 154 13.03 15.48 10.86
C LYS A 154 12.37 15.26 12.22
N ILE A 155 12.96 14.42 13.05
CA ILE A 155 12.42 14.12 14.38
C ILE A 155 12.52 15.36 15.27
N ASN A 156 11.42 15.68 15.94
CA ASN A 156 11.34 16.76 16.91
C ASN A 156 10.26 16.43 17.99
N LYS A 157 10.06 17.32 18.95
CA LYS A 157 9.13 17.12 20.08
C LYS A 157 7.64 16.93 19.69
N ASN A 158 7.27 17.28 18.45
CA ASN A 158 5.90 17.10 17.95
C ASN A 158 5.77 15.84 17.09
N THR A 159 6.87 15.13 16.83
CA THR A 159 6.84 13.89 16.05
C THR A 159 6.05 12.83 16.79
N LYS A 160 4.88 12.47 16.25
CA LYS A 160 3.97 11.48 16.81
C LYS A 160 4.11 10.13 16.16
N ALA A 161 4.32 10.10 14.84
CA ALA A 161 4.40 8.87 14.09
C ALA A 161 5.23 9.02 12.81
N ILE A 162 5.63 7.88 12.26
CA ILE A 162 6.11 7.73 10.89
C ILE A 162 5.24 6.69 10.18
N ILE A 163 4.90 6.91 8.90
CA ILE A 163 4.29 5.87 8.06
C ILE A 163 5.35 5.34 7.11
N LEU A 164 5.58 4.02 7.15
CA LEU A 164 6.46 3.30 6.24
C LEU A 164 5.64 2.47 5.26
N ASN A 165 6.08 2.39 4.01
CA ASN A 165 5.50 1.50 3.00
C ASN A 165 6.63 0.84 2.20
N SER A 166 6.88 -0.43 2.47
CA SER A 166 7.93 -1.20 1.80
C SER A 166 7.43 -2.63 1.54
N PRO A 167 7.36 -3.03 0.24
CA PRO A 167 7.58 -2.28 -1.00
C PRO A 167 6.66 -1.08 -1.18
N SER A 168 7.16 -0.02 -1.82
CA SER A 168 6.51 1.29 -1.88
C SER A 168 5.57 1.47 -3.08
N ASN A 169 4.47 2.14 -2.87
CA ASN A 169 3.66 2.83 -3.88
C ASN A 169 3.92 4.34 -3.72
N PRO A 170 4.47 5.06 -4.73
CA PRO A 170 4.42 4.75 -6.17
C PRO A 170 5.71 4.16 -6.77
N THR A 171 6.78 3.98 -6.04
CA THR A 171 8.13 3.85 -6.60
C THR A 171 8.60 2.41 -6.83
N GLY A 172 7.98 1.43 -6.15
CA GLY A 172 8.45 0.04 -6.13
C GLY A 172 9.74 -0.17 -5.31
N ALA A 173 10.18 0.84 -4.55
CA ALA A 173 11.35 0.76 -3.69
C ALA A 173 11.13 -0.23 -2.54
N VAL A 174 12.21 -0.94 -2.18
CA VAL A 174 12.25 -1.82 -1.01
C VAL A 174 13.35 -1.31 -0.08
N MET A 175 12.98 -1.02 1.16
CA MET A 175 13.92 -0.53 2.17
C MET A 175 14.93 -1.61 2.56
N ASP A 176 16.16 -1.20 2.82
CA ASP A 176 17.20 -2.10 3.29
C ASP A 176 17.02 -2.39 4.80
N LYS A 177 17.52 -3.55 5.24
CA LYS A 177 17.37 -4.02 6.63
C LYS A 177 17.92 -3.02 7.65
N GLU A 178 19.04 -2.43 7.31
CA GLU A 178 19.78 -1.50 8.16
C GLU A 178 18.96 -0.24 8.43
N ASP A 179 18.31 0.33 7.40
CA ASP A 179 17.44 1.50 7.54
C ASP A 179 16.16 1.17 8.32
N ILE A 180 15.52 0.02 8.06
CA ILE A 180 14.36 -0.46 8.83
C ILE A 180 14.71 -0.58 10.32
N LYS A 181 15.83 -1.23 10.63
CA LYS A 181 16.27 -1.41 12.01
C LYS A 181 16.60 -0.07 12.68
N ALA A 182 17.32 0.81 12.00
CA ALA A 182 17.69 2.12 12.54
C ALA A 182 16.45 2.99 12.81
N ILE A 183 15.42 2.96 11.94
CA ILE A 183 14.16 3.68 12.19
C ILE A 183 13.40 3.04 13.38
N ALA A 184 13.44 1.73 13.53
CA ALA A 184 12.87 1.05 14.69
C ALA A 184 13.59 1.47 16.00
N ASP A 185 14.92 1.56 16.00
CA ASP A 185 15.71 2.04 17.13
C ASP A 185 15.34 3.52 17.44
N LEU A 186 15.26 4.40 16.42
CA LEU A 186 14.82 5.79 16.58
C LEU A 186 13.42 5.91 17.20
N SER A 187 12.50 5.00 16.86
CA SER A 187 11.15 5.01 17.43
C SER A 187 11.12 4.72 18.93
N ILE A 188 12.08 3.94 19.42
CA ILE A 188 12.27 3.66 20.85
C ILE A 188 12.92 4.87 21.52
N ASP A 189 13.99 5.41 20.94
CA ASP A 189 14.78 6.51 21.52
C ASP A 189 13.99 7.82 21.62
N HIS A 190 13.04 8.05 20.71
CA HIS A 190 12.26 9.30 20.62
C HIS A 190 10.76 9.13 20.90
N ASP A 191 10.32 7.93 21.30
CA ASP A 191 8.94 7.60 21.68
C ASP A 191 7.89 8.01 20.64
N PHE A 192 8.07 7.59 19.38
CA PHE A 192 7.09 7.77 18.33
C PHE A 192 6.62 6.44 17.72
N LEU A 193 5.41 6.44 17.16
CA LEU A 193 4.77 5.28 16.56
C LEU A 193 5.26 5.03 15.13
N ILE A 194 5.53 3.78 14.77
CA ILE A 194 5.70 3.35 13.38
C ILE A 194 4.39 2.70 12.89
N ILE A 195 3.79 3.25 11.84
CA ILE A 195 2.69 2.63 11.10
C ILE A 195 3.30 2.02 9.85
N SER A 196 3.46 0.70 9.83
CA SER A 196 4.11 -0.03 8.74
C SER A 196 3.07 -0.66 7.81
N ASP A 197 2.88 -0.07 6.63
CA ASP A 197 2.04 -0.63 5.56
C ASP A 197 2.85 -1.62 4.71
N GLU A 198 2.61 -2.91 4.93
CA GLU A 198 3.34 -4.03 4.33
C GLU A 198 2.49 -4.77 3.28
N ILE A 199 1.48 -4.11 2.71
CA ILE A 199 0.50 -4.72 1.78
C ILE A 199 1.15 -5.35 0.53
N TYR A 200 2.37 -4.95 0.16
CA TYR A 200 3.12 -5.47 -0.98
C TYR A 200 4.23 -6.45 -0.60
N GLU A 201 4.38 -6.86 0.64
CA GLU A 201 5.52 -7.64 1.15
C GLU A 201 5.82 -8.93 0.37
N LYS A 202 4.80 -9.57 -0.24
CA LYS A 202 4.96 -10.78 -1.06
C LYS A 202 5.25 -10.49 -2.53
N ILE A 203 4.99 -9.26 -2.98
CA ILE A 203 5.30 -8.83 -4.34
C ILE A 203 6.67 -8.16 -4.31
N ILE A 204 7.69 -8.99 -4.23
CA ILE A 204 9.10 -8.60 -4.14
C ILE A 204 9.92 -9.49 -5.07
N TYR A 205 10.95 -8.95 -5.71
CA TYR A 205 11.65 -9.65 -6.78
C TYR A 205 13.06 -10.07 -6.38
N ASP A 206 13.99 -9.12 -6.35
CA ASP A 206 15.42 -9.40 -6.17
C ASP A 206 15.92 -8.98 -4.77
N LYS A 207 15.00 -8.71 -3.85
CA LYS A 207 15.26 -8.26 -2.47
C LYS A 207 14.49 -9.13 -1.46
N LYS A 208 14.67 -8.82 -0.19
CA LYS A 208 13.91 -9.39 0.92
C LYS A 208 13.18 -8.28 1.65
N HIS A 209 11.94 -8.57 2.06
CA HIS A 209 11.18 -7.70 2.95
C HIS A 209 11.68 -7.82 4.39
N TYR A 210 11.69 -6.69 5.09
CA TYR A 210 11.96 -6.62 6.53
C TYR A 210 10.89 -5.77 7.19
N SER A 211 10.31 -6.27 8.29
CA SER A 211 9.32 -5.55 9.07
C SER A 211 9.98 -4.84 10.25
N PRO A 212 9.65 -3.57 10.55
CA PRO A 212 10.13 -2.88 11.75
C PRO A 212 9.63 -3.53 13.05
N ALA A 213 8.49 -4.23 13.02
CA ALA A 213 7.95 -4.95 14.18
C ALA A 213 8.81 -6.15 14.62
N ALA A 214 9.81 -6.55 13.84
CA ALA A 214 10.83 -7.50 14.28
C ALA A 214 11.90 -6.86 15.19
N TYR A 215 11.90 -5.52 15.36
CA TYR A 215 12.94 -4.76 16.07
C TYR A 215 12.38 -3.80 17.13
N SER A 216 11.11 -3.43 17.07
CA SER A 216 10.47 -2.50 18.01
C SER A 216 9.02 -2.89 18.28
N ASP A 217 8.54 -2.68 19.51
CA ASP A 217 7.12 -2.82 19.88
C ASP A 217 6.30 -1.55 19.61
N ASN A 218 6.96 -0.42 19.26
CA ASN A 218 6.30 0.83 18.89
C ASN A 218 5.81 0.79 17.44
N VAL A 219 5.30 -0.36 16.99
CA VAL A 219 4.90 -0.59 15.60
C VAL A 219 3.46 -1.11 15.53
N ILE A 220 2.68 -0.51 14.64
CA ILE A 220 1.44 -1.10 14.12
C ILE A 220 1.75 -1.59 12.71
N THR A 221 1.73 -2.91 12.51
CA THR A 221 1.91 -3.52 11.19
C THR A 221 0.56 -3.68 10.51
N ILE A 222 0.41 -3.08 9.33
CA ILE A 222 -0.79 -3.18 8.49
C ILE A 222 -0.46 -4.08 7.30
N ASN A 223 -1.36 -5.02 7.01
CA ASN A 223 -1.24 -5.89 5.86
C ASN A 223 -2.64 -6.30 5.35
N GLY A 224 -2.70 -7.14 4.32
CA GLY A 224 -3.97 -7.62 3.79
C GLY A 224 -3.85 -8.51 2.57
N PHE A 225 -4.98 -8.84 2.01
CA PHE A 225 -5.10 -9.85 0.96
C PHE A 225 -5.26 -9.25 -0.44
N SER A 226 -5.49 -7.93 -0.50
CA SER A 226 -5.81 -7.21 -1.74
C SER A 226 -4.80 -7.41 -2.86
N LYS A 227 -3.48 -7.43 -2.53
CA LYS A 227 -2.42 -7.45 -3.54
C LYS A 227 -1.85 -8.84 -3.75
N THR A 228 -1.49 -9.50 -2.66
CA THR A 228 -0.89 -10.85 -2.68
C THR A 228 -1.83 -11.91 -3.27
N TYR A 229 -3.14 -11.77 -3.06
CA TYR A 229 -4.14 -12.77 -3.48
C TYR A 229 -5.19 -12.22 -4.45
N ALA A 230 -4.93 -11.05 -5.04
CA ALA A 230 -5.85 -10.38 -5.98
C ALA A 230 -7.28 -10.17 -5.41
N MET A 231 -7.40 -9.93 -4.09
CA MET A 231 -8.68 -9.80 -3.37
C MET A 231 -9.08 -8.33 -3.14
N THR A 232 -8.78 -7.44 -4.08
CA THR A 232 -9.00 -5.99 -3.92
C THR A 232 -10.45 -5.62 -3.64
N GLY A 233 -11.39 -6.22 -4.38
CA GLY A 233 -12.84 -5.99 -4.24
C GLY A 233 -13.47 -6.63 -2.99
N LEU A 234 -12.80 -7.60 -2.37
CA LEU A 234 -13.31 -8.31 -1.19
C LEU A 234 -13.11 -7.53 0.12
N ARG A 235 -12.31 -6.46 0.07
CA ARG A 235 -12.12 -5.54 1.19
C ARG A 235 -11.73 -6.24 2.50
N ILE A 236 -10.64 -6.99 2.49
CA ILE A 236 -10.16 -7.72 3.67
C ILE A 236 -8.66 -7.44 3.91
N GLY A 237 -8.33 -7.11 5.15
CA GLY A 237 -6.98 -6.83 5.64
C GLY A 237 -6.88 -7.13 7.12
N TYR A 238 -5.76 -6.77 7.71
CA TYR A 238 -5.53 -6.95 9.14
C TYR A 238 -4.43 -6.03 9.62
N LEU A 239 -4.41 -5.80 10.93
CA LEU A 239 -3.30 -5.16 11.62
C LEU A 239 -2.83 -6.01 12.81
N ASN A 240 -1.58 -5.79 13.19
CA ASN A 240 -0.97 -6.32 14.40
C ASN A 240 -0.37 -5.18 15.21
N ALA A 241 -0.62 -5.18 16.50
CA ALA A 241 -0.07 -4.19 17.41
C ALA A 241 0.00 -4.75 18.85
N LYS A 242 0.73 -4.11 19.75
CA LYS A 242 0.70 -4.43 21.18
C LYS A 242 -0.66 -4.10 21.80
N GLU A 243 -0.97 -4.72 22.94
CA GLU A 243 -2.28 -4.68 23.56
C GLU A 243 -2.78 -3.26 23.85
N GLU A 244 -1.92 -2.38 24.36
CA GLU A 244 -2.31 -0.99 24.65
C GLU A 244 -2.76 -0.21 23.41
N TYR A 245 -2.16 -0.49 22.25
CA TYR A 245 -2.57 0.13 20.98
C TYR A 245 -3.85 -0.48 20.44
N LEU A 246 -4.05 -1.79 20.63
CA LEU A 246 -5.22 -2.49 20.15
C LEU A 246 -6.52 -2.03 20.80
N GLU A 247 -6.51 -1.71 22.09
CA GLU A 247 -7.69 -1.20 22.77
C GLU A 247 -8.21 0.08 22.09
N GLU A 248 -7.31 1.02 21.78
CA GLU A 248 -7.68 2.27 21.10
C GLU A 248 -8.15 2.03 19.67
N LEU A 249 -7.46 1.17 18.92
CA LEU A 249 -7.85 0.79 17.57
C LEU A 249 -9.22 0.10 17.54
N LEU A 250 -9.49 -0.78 18.49
CA LEU A 250 -10.74 -1.52 18.57
C LEU A 250 -11.94 -0.61 18.84
N LYS A 251 -11.77 0.49 19.60
CA LYS A 251 -12.82 1.51 19.78
C LYS A 251 -13.25 2.12 18.44
N ILE A 252 -12.29 2.46 17.58
CA ILE A 252 -12.59 3.00 16.24
C ILE A 252 -13.24 1.93 15.37
N HIS A 253 -12.67 0.73 15.33
CA HIS A 253 -13.14 -0.39 14.52
C HIS A 253 -14.61 -0.74 14.79
N GLN A 254 -14.97 -0.95 16.06
CA GLN A 254 -16.32 -1.38 16.43
C GLN A 254 -17.42 -0.36 16.07
N TYR A 255 -17.11 0.95 16.14
CA TYR A 255 -18.08 2.00 15.79
C TYR A 255 -18.06 2.35 14.30
N ASN A 256 -17.02 1.96 13.57
CA ASN A 256 -16.91 2.17 12.13
C ASN A 256 -17.65 1.06 11.34
N ILE A 257 -17.32 -0.21 11.59
CA ILE A 257 -17.85 -1.33 10.79
C ILE A 257 -18.37 -2.52 11.61
N ALA A 258 -18.25 -2.51 12.94
CA ALA A 258 -18.56 -3.60 13.86
C ALA A 258 -17.65 -4.84 13.67
N CYS A 259 -17.50 -5.38 12.48
CA CYS A 259 -16.60 -6.46 12.12
C CYS A 259 -16.34 -6.45 10.61
N ALA A 260 -15.24 -7.04 10.16
CA ALA A 260 -14.99 -7.27 8.75
C ALA A 260 -15.95 -8.31 8.15
N ASN A 261 -16.10 -8.28 6.81
CA ASN A 261 -16.99 -9.18 6.08
C ASN A 261 -16.69 -10.66 6.40
N SER A 262 -17.68 -11.39 6.92
CA SER A 262 -17.55 -12.78 7.38
C SER A 262 -17.10 -13.74 6.29
N THR A 263 -17.68 -13.66 5.11
CA THR A 263 -17.36 -14.49 3.95
C THR A 263 -15.94 -14.21 3.44
N ALA A 264 -15.53 -12.92 3.38
CA ALA A 264 -14.18 -12.56 3.01
C ALA A 264 -13.13 -13.05 4.02
N GLN A 265 -13.48 -13.14 5.31
CA GLN A 265 -12.61 -13.74 6.33
C GLN A 265 -12.37 -15.25 6.08
N ARG A 266 -13.37 -16.00 5.61
CA ARG A 266 -13.18 -17.42 5.22
C ARG A 266 -12.26 -17.55 4.01
N GLY A 267 -12.45 -16.67 3.00
CA GLY A 267 -11.52 -16.58 1.86
C GLY A 267 -10.10 -16.22 2.29
N ALA A 268 -9.96 -15.30 3.24
CA ALA A 268 -8.66 -14.88 3.78
C ALA A 268 -7.96 -16.02 4.57
N TYR A 269 -8.72 -16.80 5.33
CA TYR A 269 -8.18 -17.99 5.99
C TYR A 269 -7.63 -18.99 4.99
N GLU A 270 -8.40 -19.33 3.95
CA GLU A 270 -7.96 -20.21 2.88
C GLU A 270 -6.74 -19.64 2.12
N ALA A 271 -6.69 -18.32 1.90
CA ALA A 271 -5.56 -17.66 1.28
C ALA A 271 -4.23 -17.90 2.04
N LEU A 272 -4.27 -17.91 3.39
CA LEU A 272 -3.08 -18.12 4.22
C LEU A 272 -2.71 -19.60 4.39
N THR A 273 -3.71 -20.48 4.47
CA THR A 273 -3.52 -21.90 4.81
C THR A 273 -3.45 -22.81 3.59
N GLY A 274 -4.00 -22.37 2.47
CA GLY A 274 -4.03 -23.10 1.21
C GLY A 274 -2.73 -22.98 0.38
N PRO A 275 -2.75 -23.54 -0.85
CA PRO A 275 -1.61 -23.54 -1.75
C PRO A 275 -1.12 -22.14 -2.12
N GLN A 276 0.19 -21.91 -2.16
CA GLN A 276 0.82 -20.62 -2.50
C GLN A 276 1.34 -20.54 -3.95
N ASP A 277 1.14 -21.59 -4.76
CA ASP A 277 1.69 -21.67 -6.13
C ASP A 277 1.16 -20.54 -7.04
N THR A 278 -0.10 -20.17 -6.87
CA THR A 278 -0.72 -19.07 -7.64
C THR A 278 -0.06 -17.73 -7.33
N VAL A 279 0.24 -17.46 -6.06
CA VAL A 279 0.97 -16.25 -5.65
C VAL A 279 2.36 -16.23 -6.27
N ASN A 280 3.10 -17.34 -6.21
CA ASN A 280 4.43 -17.43 -6.79
C ASN A 280 4.41 -17.22 -8.32
N LYS A 281 3.43 -17.79 -9.02
CA LYS A 281 3.24 -17.56 -10.47
C LYS A 281 2.97 -16.10 -10.78
N MET A 282 2.09 -15.44 -10.03
CA MET A 282 1.75 -14.03 -10.19
C MET A 282 2.98 -13.13 -9.96
N VAL A 283 3.75 -13.37 -8.92
CA VAL A 283 4.97 -12.59 -8.63
C VAL A 283 6.01 -12.76 -9.72
N ASN A 284 6.22 -13.97 -10.23
CA ASN A 284 7.13 -14.23 -11.35
C ASN A 284 6.67 -13.52 -12.64
N GLU A 285 5.36 -13.47 -12.88
CA GLU A 285 4.82 -12.75 -14.02
C GLU A 285 5.00 -11.24 -13.87
N PHE A 286 4.74 -10.67 -12.69
CA PHE A 286 5.03 -9.27 -12.43
C PHE A 286 6.51 -8.92 -12.62
N LYS A 287 7.42 -9.81 -12.24
CA LYS A 287 8.87 -9.61 -12.50
C LYS A 287 9.17 -9.47 -13.99
N LYS A 288 8.61 -10.35 -14.84
CA LYS A 288 8.77 -10.25 -16.30
C LYS A 288 8.23 -8.94 -16.87
N ARG A 289 7.03 -8.53 -16.40
CA ARG A 289 6.40 -7.29 -16.81
C ARG A 289 7.19 -6.05 -16.37
N ARG A 290 7.74 -6.08 -15.15
CA ARG A 290 8.67 -5.07 -14.65
C ARG A 290 9.89 -4.94 -15.56
N ASP A 291 10.54 -6.05 -15.89
CA ASP A 291 11.74 -6.04 -16.73
C ASP A 291 11.45 -5.46 -18.12
N LEU A 292 10.31 -5.82 -18.72
CA LEU A 292 9.85 -5.26 -19.98
C LEU A 292 9.64 -3.74 -19.90
N ILE A 293 8.80 -3.26 -18.97
CA ILE A 293 8.42 -1.84 -18.93
C ILE A 293 9.62 -0.96 -18.59
N VAL A 294 10.51 -1.41 -17.67
CA VAL A 294 11.73 -0.68 -17.32
C VAL A 294 12.69 -0.58 -18.50
N SER A 295 12.93 -1.68 -19.25
CA SER A 295 13.76 -1.67 -20.46
C SER A 295 13.23 -0.68 -21.48
N ARG A 296 11.95 -0.80 -21.86
CA ARG A 296 11.32 0.05 -22.87
C ARG A 296 11.32 1.53 -22.49
N LEU A 297 11.06 1.88 -21.24
CA LEU A 297 11.10 3.28 -20.78
C LEU A 297 12.51 3.86 -20.85
N ASN A 298 13.53 3.10 -20.45
CA ASN A 298 14.93 3.55 -20.56
C ASN A 298 15.40 3.67 -22.02
N GLU A 299 14.99 2.77 -22.92
CA GLU A 299 15.26 2.84 -24.36
C GLU A 299 14.64 4.09 -24.99
N MET A 300 13.46 4.52 -24.53
CA MET A 300 12.81 5.78 -24.91
C MET A 300 13.47 7.03 -24.30
N GLY A 301 14.52 6.87 -23.46
CA GLY A 301 15.22 7.96 -22.78
C GLY A 301 14.58 8.43 -21.46
N TYR A 302 13.53 7.74 -20.95
CA TYR A 302 12.93 8.05 -19.68
C TYR A 302 13.65 7.30 -18.55
N LYS A 303 14.56 7.99 -17.84
CA LYS A 303 15.33 7.41 -16.73
C LYS A 303 14.37 6.74 -15.73
N THR A 304 14.49 5.42 -15.59
CA THR A 304 13.60 4.58 -14.77
C THR A 304 14.43 3.68 -13.87
N VAL A 305 14.20 3.78 -12.55
CA VAL A 305 14.80 2.87 -11.57
C VAL A 305 14.12 1.50 -11.66
N ASN A 306 14.90 0.45 -11.50
CA ASN A 306 14.36 -0.91 -11.48
C ASN A 306 13.57 -1.15 -10.19
N ALA A 307 12.25 -1.24 -10.28
CA ALA A 307 11.38 -1.49 -9.14
C ALA A 307 11.74 -2.83 -8.48
N GLN A 308 11.93 -2.82 -7.18
CA GLN A 308 12.36 -3.99 -6.41
C GLN A 308 11.18 -4.78 -5.82
N GLY A 309 9.99 -4.16 -5.81
CA GLY A 309 8.74 -4.77 -5.35
C GLY A 309 7.52 -3.98 -5.80
N ALA A 310 6.35 -4.33 -5.29
CA ALA A 310 5.03 -3.88 -5.75
C ALA A 310 4.85 -4.14 -7.26
N PHE A 311 4.08 -3.34 -7.97
CA PHE A 311 3.90 -3.45 -9.42
C PHE A 311 3.81 -2.07 -10.09
N TYR A 312 4.71 -1.15 -9.68
CA TYR A 312 4.79 0.21 -10.19
C TYR A 312 6.18 0.54 -10.67
N VAL A 313 6.25 1.38 -11.71
CA VAL A 313 7.45 2.11 -12.12
C VAL A 313 7.19 3.61 -12.03
N PHE A 314 8.27 4.37 -11.78
CA PHE A 314 8.20 5.80 -11.52
C PHE A 314 9.27 6.55 -12.34
N PRO A 315 9.16 6.54 -13.70
CA PRO A 315 10.10 7.19 -14.59
C PRO A 315 10.16 8.69 -14.38
N LYS A 316 11.37 9.27 -14.56
CA LYS A 316 11.57 10.70 -14.62
C LYS A 316 11.12 11.23 -15.99
N ILE A 317 10.24 12.21 -15.97
CA ILE A 317 9.65 12.84 -17.18
C ILE A 317 9.82 14.34 -17.06
N GLU A 318 10.32 15.00 -18.11
CA GLU A 318 10.60 16.45 -18.08
C GLU A 318 9.31 17.28 -17.92
N ASN A 319 8.21 16.87 -18.58
CA ASN A 319 6.91 17.53 -18.46
C ASN A 319 5.79 16.48 -18.22
N PRO A 320 5.60 16.04 -16.93
CA PRO A 320 4.66 14.97 -16.62
C PRO A 320 3.20 15.27 -17.00
N GLU A 321 2.76 16.51 -16.85
CA GLU A 321 1.37 16.89 -17.18
C GLU A 321 1.11 16.75 -18.69
N LYS A 322 2.03 17.25 -19.52
CA LYS A 322 1.95 17.09 -20.97
C LYS A 322 2.03 15.62 -21.35
N PHE A 323 2.93 14.87 -20.73
CA PHE A 323 3.07 13.42 -20.96
C PHE A 323 1.77 12.67 -20.64
N VAL A 324 1.20 12.86 -19.44
CA VAL A 324 -0.05 12.21 -19.01
C VAL A 324 -1.21 12.58 -19.94
N LYS A 325 -1.33 13.85 -20.34
CA LYS A 325 -2.36 14.29 -21.28
C LYS A 325 -2.21 13.60 -22.64
N LYS A 326 -1.01 13.66 -23.25
CA LYS A 326 -0.74 13.04 -24.55
C LYS A 326 -0.90 11.51 -24.50
N SER A 327 -0.43 10.85 -23.45
CA SER A 327 -0.61 9.40 -23.30
C SER A 327 -2.09 9.02 -23.24
N ALA A 328 -2.92 9.78 -22.52
CA ALA A 328 -4.36 9.57 -22.44
C ALA A 328 -5.05 9.79 -23.79
N GLU A 329 -4.68 10.85 -24.54
CA GLU A 329 -5.18 11.12 -25.91
C GLU A 329 -4.85 9.98 -26.87
N ASN A 330 -3.71 9.29 -26.67
CA ASN A 330 -3.30 8.13 -27.45
C ASN A 330 -3.78 6.77 -26.87
N GLY A 331 -4.63 6.78 -25.85
CA GLY A 331 -5.25 5.58 -25.30
C GLY A 331 -4.42 4.84 -24.25
N VAL A 332 -3.46 5.51 -23.58
CA VAL A 332 -2.71 4.96 -22.45
C VAL A 332 -2.90 5.85 -21.23
N ILE A 333 -3.47 5.31 -20.16
CA ILE A 333 -3.73 6.04 -18.91
C ILE A 333 -2.55 5.87 -17.95
N THR A 334 -1.99 6.98 -17.48
CA THR A 334 -0.90 7.04 -16.49
C THR A 334 -1.24 8.04 -15.40
N VAL A 335 -0.47 8.10 -14.30
CA VAL A 335 -0.75 9.02 -13.17
C VAL A 335 0.40 10.00 -12.99
N PRO A 336 0.14 11.32 -12.94
CA PRO A 336 1.18 12.29 -12.69
C PRO A 336 1.79 12.08 -11.29
N GLY A 337 3.11 12.12 -11.20
CA GLY A 337 3.84 11.86 -9.97
C GLY A 337 3.58 12.90 -8.87
N ALA A 338 3.17 14.13 -9.25
CA ALA A 338 2.75 15.17 -8.31
C ALA A 338 1.58 14.73 -7.40
N ALA A 339 0.78 13.75 -7.80
CA ALA A 339 -0.29 13.16 -6.96
C ALA A 339 0.27 12.41 -5.74
N PHE A 340 1.56 12.10 -5.71
CA PHE A 340 2.21 11.31 -4.65
C PHE A 340 3.16 12.13 -3.76
N GLY A 341 3.25 13.43 -3.98
CA GLY A 341 4.10 14.34 -3.20
C GLY A 341 4.89 15.33 -4.07
N GLN A 342 5.58 16.24 -3.39
CA GLN A 342 6.31 17.30 -4.05
C GLN A 342 7.54 16.78 -4.81
N ASN A 343 8.19 15.75 -4.26
CA ASN A 343 9.35 15.12 -4.89
C ASN A 343 8.95 14.24 -6.09
N GLY A 344 7.66 13.93 -6.23
CA GLY A 344 7.09 13.25 -7.40
C GLY A 344 6.87 14.13 -8.63
N LYS A 345 6.99 15.46 -8.56
CA LYS A 345 6.60 16.42 -9.62
C LYS A 345 7.18 16.15 -11.01
N ASN A 346 8.39 15.63 -11.08
CA ASN A 346 9.09 15.35 -12.33
C ASN A 346 8.98 13.87 -12.73
N HIS A 347 7.96 13.18 -12.27
CA HIS A 347 7.77 11.75 -12.49
C HIS A 347 6.35 11.43 -12.94
N VAL A 348 6.17 10.21 -13.45
CA VAL A 348 4.86 9.63 -13.78
C VAL A 348 4.81 8.23 -13.20
N ARG A 349 3.71 7.87 -12.51
CA ARG A 349 3.51 6.49 -12.08
C ARG A 349 2.82 5.68 -13.16
N MET A 350 3.35 4.51 -13.45
CA MET A 350 2.73 3.49 -14.28
C MET A 350 2.66 2.17 -13.51
N SER A 351 1.52 1.51 -13.55
CA SER A 351 1.33 0.15 -13.01
C SER A 351 1.57 -0.86 -14.12
N TYR A 352 2.36 -1.92 -13.84
CA TYR A 352 2.48 -3.08 -14.72
C TYR A 352 1.60 -4.26 -14.28
N ALA A 353 0.62 -3.99 -13.42
CA ALA A 353 -0.48 -4.91 -13.15
C ALA A 353 -1.49 -4.87 -14.30
N ASN A 354 -1.07 -5.33 -15.47
CA ASN A 354 -1.84 -5.46 -16.70
C ASN A 354 -1.22 -6.58 -17.54
N SER A 355 -1.92 -7.13 -18.51
CA SER A 355 -1.37 -8.23 -19.32
C SER A 355 -0.06 -7.82 -20.01
N TYR A 356 0.82 -8.80 -20.23
CA TYR A 356 2.10 -8.58 -20.91
C TYR A 356 1.90 -7.92 -22.27
N GLU A 357 0.91 -8.38 -23.03
CA GLU A 357 0.56 -7.88 -24.37
C GLU A 357 0.06 -6.43 -24.32
N ASN A 358 -0.73 -6.07 -23.30
CA ASN A 358 -1.18 -4.69 -23.12
C ASN A 358 -0.02 -3.76 -22.75
N ILE A 359 0.93 -4.24 -21.93
CA ILE A 359 2.13 -3.45 -21.60
C ILE A 359 2.97 -3.21 -22.87
N VAL A 360 3.19 -4.23 -23.73
CA VAL A 360 3.89 -4.07 -25.02
C VAL A 360 3.18 -3.01 -25.87
N LYS A 361 1.86 -3.15 -26.06
CA LYS A 361 1.07 -2.18 -26.84
C LYS A 361 1.14 -0.77 -26.27
N ALA A 362 1.05 -0.63 -24.95
CA ALA A 362 1.17 0.67 -24.28
C ALA A 362 2.54 1.31 -24.53
N MET A 363 3.62 0.54 -24.43
CA MET A 363 4.97 1.05 -24.72
C MET A 363 5.12 1.46 -26.19
N ASP A 364 4.58 0.69 -27.13
CA ASP A 364 4.59 1.04 -28.58
C ASP A 364 3.83 2.34 -28.88
N ILE A 365 2.72 2.57 -28.17
CA ILE A 365 1.93 3.80 -28.27
C ILE A 365 2.70 5.00 -27.70
N LEU A 366 3.31 4.83 -26.51
CA LEU A 366 4.07 5.90 -25.87
C LEU A 366 5.31 6.30 -26.67
N GLU A 367 6.01 5.34 -27.29
CA GLU A 367 7.17 5.59 -28.13
C GLU A 367 6.84 6.43 -29.35
N LYS A 368 5.68 6.18 -30.00
CA LYS A 368 5.24 6.87 -31.21
C LYS A 368 4.54 8.20 -30.97
N GLY A 369 3.83 8.33 -29.85
CA GLY A 369 2.83 9.39 -29.69
C GLY A 369 3.15 10.46 -28.65
N VAL A 370 4.17 10.29 -27.81
CA VAL A 370 4.41 11.19 -26.67
C VAL A 370 5.71 11.98 -26.77
N ASN A 371 6.58 11.64 -27.70
CA ASN A 371 7.82 12.40 -28.03
C ASN A 371 7.53 13.75 -28.71
#